data_e6f5633f3955a3f634747179049a2a43
#
_entry.id   e6f5633f3955a3f634747179049a2a43
#
_cell.length_a   1.000
_cell.length_b   1.000
_cell.length_c   1.000
_cell.angle_alpha   90.00
_cell.angle_beta   90.00
_cell.angle_gamma   90.00
#
_symmetry.space_group_name_H-M   'P 1'
#
loop_
_entity.id
_entity.type
_entity.pdbx_description
1 polymer ?
#
loop_
_entity_poly.entity_id
_entity_poly.type
_entity_poly.pdbx_seq_one_letter_code
_entity_poly.pdbx_strand_id
1 'polypeptide(L)'
;MRRRSPHLLSFFVRVAIAANIFTFSSLNWDAEKNVSLAKNLETTANPNRSLFTDLQKHWSRLFVEGLLSNQVLSSVLVTPDSTSRFQPDLPITRSELANLLDIAFANRNVSKITTRLNEPATKAETLVAIARELNLNTEAIPAPQAYLLSMYRDALQVPDYAIPAIATLTQQGLVTNYPDPRILAPKDTISKGELSVLLYQALASQKKLPLIPSLYTINPDRPLLDVNQTKVTRLEVSISRRNVTTFHGEIPLKTYPVAVGKAGWGTPVGTHRVLQTIEYPAWENPFTGDVIASKDPENPLGDRWIGFWTDGKDWSGFHGTPNRASVGTAASHGCIRMYNEDVRELFSQVTVGTVVKISP
;
A
#
# COMPACT_ATOMS: atom_id res chain seq x y z
N MET A 1 68.44 -14.98 -17.49
CA MET A 1 67.45 -15.90 -16.93
C MET A 1 66.19 -15.10 -16.52
N ARG A 2 65.14 -15.08 -17.36
CA ARG A 2 63.86 -14.41 -17.08
C ARG A 2 62.86 -15.49 -16.64
N ARG A 3 62.34 -15.41 -15.41
CA ARG A 3 61.24 -16.24 -14.93
C ARG A 3 59.92 -15.62 -15.38
N ARG A 4 59.13 -16.40 -16.10
CA ARG A 4 57.74 -16.09 -16.50
C ARG A 4 56.79 -16.53 -15.38
N SER A 5 55.88 -15.64 -15.00
CA SER A 5 54.75 -15.94 -14.12
C SER A 5 53.60 -16.59 -14.93
N PRO A 6 52.82 -17.52 -14.35
CA PRO A 6 51.71 -18.14 -15.03
C PRO A 6 50.44 -17.29 -14.92
N HIS A 7 49.72 -17.14 -16.03
CA HIS A 7 48.41 -16.54 -16.14
C HIS A 7 47.35 -17.43 -15.47
N LEU A 8 46.61 -16.90 -14.52
CA LEU A 8 45.35 -17.49 -14.05
C LEU A 8 44.26 -17.22 -15.11
N LEU A 9 43.76 -18.28 -15.72
CA LEU A 9 42.51 -18.25 -16.51
C LEU A 9 41.30 -18.16 -15.55
N SER A 10 40.61 -17.06 -15.63
CA SER A 10 39.29 -16.89 -14.99
C SER A 10 38.25 -17.55 -15.91
N PHE A 11 37.65 -18.64 -15.44
CA PHE A 11 36.48 -19.26 -16.07
C PHE A 11 35.22 -18.43 -15.71
N PHE A 12 34.73 -17.62 -16.66
CA PHE A 12 33.39 -17.10 -16.61
C PHE A 12 32.41 -18.18 -17.10
N VAL A 13 31.67 -18.77 -16.18
CA VAL A 13 30.48 -19.56 -16.52
C VAL A 13 29.37 -18.56 -16.91
N ARG A 14 29.11 -18.44 -18.19
CA ARG A 14 27.90 -17.78 -18.70
C ARG A 14 26.72 -18.75 -18.56
N VAL A 15 25.88 -18.55 -17.57
CA VAL A 15 24.55 -19.16 -17.53
C VAL A 15 23.68 -18.41 -18.53
N ALA A 16 23.41 -19.03 -19.67
CA ALA A 16 22.40 -18.56 -20.61
C ALA A 16 21.02 -18.85 -20.01
N ILE A 17 20.37 -17.86 -19.43
CA ILE A 17 18.96 -17.92 -19.11
C ILE A 17 18.21 -17.75 -20.42
N ALA A 18 17.68 -18.85 -20.95
CA ALA A 18 16.72 -18.81 -22.04
C ALA A 18 15.44 -18.16 -21.50
N ALA A 19 15.27 -16.88 -21.77
CA ALA A 19 14.01 -16.19 -21.55
C ALA A 19 13.01 -16.71 -22.59
N ASN A 20 12.20 -17.69 -22.23
CA ASN A 20 10.95 -17.96 -22.94
C ASN A 20 10.04 -16.76 -22.72
N ILE A 21 10.12 -15.79 -23.63
CA ILE A 21 9.18 -14.69 -23.72
C ILE A 21 7.86 -15.30 -24.24
N PHE A 22 7.04 -15.78 -23.34
CA PHE A 22 5.61 -15.87 -23.61
C PHE A 22 5.12 -14.41 -23.69
N THR A 23 4.90 -13.94 -24.88
CA THR A 23 4.14 -12.72 -25.13
C THR A 23 2.69 -12.95 -24.70
N PHE A 24 2.44 -12.79 -23.41
CA PHE A 24 1.10 -12.47 -22.95
C PHE A 24 0.83 -11.07 -23.48
N SER A 25 -0.17 -10.96 -24.35
CA SER A 25 -0.75 -9.68 -24.71
C SER A 25 -1.16 -9.01 -23.40
N SER A 26 -0.31 -8.11 -22.90
CA SER A 26 -0.65 -7.18 -21.85
C SER A 26 -1.98 -6.55 -22.24
N LEU A 27 -3.02 -6.76 -21.45
CA LEU A 27 -4.18 -5.89 -21.47
C LEU A 27 -3.62 -4.50 -21.33
N ASN A 28 -3.65 -3.72 -22.40
CA ASN A 28 -3.12 -2.36 -22.45
C ASN A 28 -3.80 -1.57 -21.33
N TRP A 29 -3.13 -1.49 -20.19
CA TRP A 29 -3.54 -0.69 -19.05
C TRP A 29 -3.24 0.78 -19.37
N ASP A 30 -4.08 1.36 -20.19
CA ASP A 30 -4.09 2.79 -20.45
C ASP A 30 -4.88 3.45 -19.31
N ALA A 31 -4.17 3.89 -18.27
CA ALA A 31 -4.78 4.44 -17.06
C ALA A 31 -5.66 5.67 -17.39
N GLU A 32 -5.31 6.45 -18.41
CA GLU A 32 -6.09 7.64 -18.82
C GLU A 32 -7.39 7.25 -19.54
N LYS A 33 -7.37 6.22 -20.40
CA LYS A 33 -8.59 5.69 -21.04
C LYS A 33 -9.52 5.04 -20.03
N ASN A 34 -8.98 4.34 -19.04
CA ASN A 34 -9.78 3.68 -18.02
C ASN A 34 -10.43 4.67 -17.05
N VAL A 35 -9.75 5.78 -16.71
CA VAL A 35 -10.36 6.89 -15.95
C VAL A 35 -11.46 7.58 -16.76
N SER A 36 -11.29 7.74 -18.06
CA SER A 36 -12.32 8.29 -18.95
C SER A 36 -13.52 7.34 -19.09
N LEU A 37 -13.29 6.02 -19.20
CA LEU A 37 -14.38 5.03 -19.22
C LEU A 37 -15.11 4.96 -17.89
N ALA A 38 -14.40 5.01 -16.76
CA ALA A 38 -15.02 5.04 -15.43
C ALA A 38 -15.90 6.28 -15.26
N LYS A 39 -15.43 7.46 -15.69
CA LYS A 39 -16.24 8.69 -15.70
C LYS A 39 -17.46 8.59 -16.61
N ASN A 40 -17.34 7.96 -17.77
CA ASN A 40 -18.47 7.77 -18.70
C ASN A 40 -19.48 6.75 -18.18
N LEU A 41 -19.06 5.71 -17.45
CA LEU A 41 -19.97 4.77 -16.78
C LEU A 41 -20.67 5.41 -15.58
N GLU A 42 -20.02 6.28 -14.85
CA GLU A 42 -20.65 7.10 -13.81
C GLU A 42 -21.69 8.09 -14.37
N THR A 43 -21.47 8.62 -15.58
CA THR A 43 -22.41 9.56 -16.24
C THR A 43 -23.58 8.88 -16.94
N THR A 44 -23.46 7.60 -17.33
CA THR A 44 -24.55 6.84 -17.98
C THR A 44 -25.39 6.03 -16.99
N ALA A 45 -24.85 5.69 -15.80
CA ALA A 45 -25.64 5.16 -14.71
C ALA A 45 -26.41 6.32 -14.07
N ASN A 46 -27.72 6.34 -14.19
CA ASN A 46 -28.58 7.33 -13.52
C ASN A 46 -28.28 7.30 -12.01
N PRO A 47 -27.66 8.32 -11.43
CA PRO A 47 -27.16 8.29 -10.04
C PRO A 47 -28.29 8.10 -8.99
N ASN A 48 -29.56 8.25 -9.41
CA ASN A 48 -30.73 8.23 -8.55
C ASN A 48 -31.55 6.94 -8.60
N ARG A 49 -31.02 5.85 -9.20
CA ARG A 49 -31.80 4.61 -9.38
C ARG A 49 -31.02 3.34 -9.02
N SER A 50 -30.39 3.29 -7.87
CA SER A 50 -30.01 2.00 -7.31
C SER A 50 -31.25 1.23 -6.84
N LEU A 51 -31.32 -0.06 -7.15
CA LEU A 51 -32.36 -0.97 -6.63
C LEU A 51 -32.31 -1.03 -5.09
N PHE A 52 -31.16 -0.69 -4.49
CA PHE A 52 -30.92 -0.73 -3.05
C PHE A 52 -30.46 0.63 -2.53
N THR A 53 -31.11 1.09 -1.48
CA THR A 53 -30.84 2.41 -0.90
C THR A 53 -29.46 2.53 -0.27
N ASP A 54 -28.93 1.44 0.29
CA ASP A 54 -27.62 1.36 0.95
C ASP A 54 -26.44 1.17 -0.03
N LEU A 55 -26.71 0.91 -1.30
CA LEU A 55 -25.69 0.88 -2.35
C LEU A 55 -25.41 2.22 -3.03
N GLN A 56 -26.28 3.23 -2.87
CA GLN A 56 -26.20 4.48 -3.66
C GLN A 56 -24.83 5.15 -3.64
N LYS A 57 -24.15 5.14 -2.49
CA LYS A 57 -22.81 5.72 -2.30
C LYS A 57 -21.74 4.67 -2.00
N HIS A 58 -22.09 3.38 -2.05
CA HIS A 58 -21.15 2.33 -1.72
C HIS A 58 -20.20 2.04 -2.88
N TRP A 59 -18.93 1.86 -2.58
CA TRP A 59 -17.87 1.67 -3.59
C TRP A 59 -18.07 0.44 -4.48
N SER A 60 -18.75 -0.62 -3.99
CA SER A 60 -19.04 -1.85 -4.74
C SER A 60 -20.28 -1.74 -5.66
N ARG A 61 -21.01 -0.61 -5.64
CA ARG A 61 -22.32 -0.48 -6.30
C ARG A 61 -22.35 -0.98 -7.75
N LEU A 62 -21.44 -0.47 -8.58
CA LEU A 62 -21.43 -0.79 -10.01
C LEU A 62 -21.25 -2.30 -10.27
N PHE A 63 -20.43 -2.95 -9.45
CA PHE A 63 -20.17 -4.38 -9.55
C PHE A 63 -21.38 -5.21 -9.10
N VAL A 64 -22.03 -4.84 -8.00
CA VAL A 64 -23.25 -5.48 -7.52
C VAL A 64 -24.37 -5.36 -8.56
N GLU A 65 -24.65 -4.15 -9.06
CA GLU A 65 -25.65 -3.88 -10.07
C GLU A 65 -25.34 -4.65 -11.37
N GLY A 66 -24.06 -4.73 -11.76
CA GLY A 66 -23.62 -5.51 -12.91
C GLY A 66 -23.87 -7.02 -12.76
N LEU A 67 -23.60 -7.58 -11.59
CA LEU A 67 -23.90 -9.00 -11.32
C LEU A 67 -25.39 -9.29 -11.27
N LEU A 68 -26.20 -8.39 -10.71
CA LEU A 68 -27.65 -8.51 -10.67
C LEU A 68 -28.25 -8.47 -12.09
N SER A 69 -27.81 -7.52 -12.90
CA SER A 69 -28.26 -7.39 -14.29
C SER A 69 -27.95 -8.63 -15.15
N ASN A 70 -26.91 -9.37 -14.78
CA ASN A 70 -26.51 -10.61 -15.44
C ASN A 70 -26.97 -11.88 -14.69
N GLN A 71 -27.88 -11.75 -13.73
CA GLN A 71 -28.52 -12.84 -12.98
C GLN A 71 -27.55 -13.72 -12.14
N VAL A 72 -26.34 -13.22 -11.84
CA VAL A 72 -25.35 -13.94 -11.04
C VAL A 72 -25.69 -13.90 -9.54
N LEU A 73 -26.32 -12.83 -9.06
CA LEU A 73 -26.67 -12.64 -7.63
C LEU A 73 -28.14 -12.90 -7.28
N SER A 74 -28.91 -13.48 -8.18
CA SER A 74 -30.37 -13.44 -8.16
C SER A 74 -31.10 -14.11 -6.97
N SER A 75 -30.46 -14.98 -6.19
CA SER A 75 -31.18 -15.70 -5.12
C SER A 75 -30.43 -15.89 -3.81
N VAL A 76 -29.12 -15.77 -3.78
CA VAL A 76 -28.31 -16.14 -2.59
C VAL A 76 -28.01 -14.93 -1.69
N LEU A 77 -27.77 -13.76 -2.27
CA LEU A 77 -27.45 -12.55 -1.49
C LEU A 77 -28.59 -11.54 -1.39
N VAL A 78 -29.65 -11.71 -2.17
CA VAL A 78 -30.79 -10.82 -2.16
C VAL A 78 -31.94 -11.53 -1.45
N THR A 79 -32.09 -11.27 -0.16
CA THR A 79 -33.32 -11.66 0.55
C THR A 79 -34.45 -10.75 0.10
N PRO A 80 -35.61 -11.29 -0.31
CA PRO A 80 -36.79 -10.49 -0.64
C PRO A 80 -37.40 -9.96 0.66
N ASP A 81 -36.74 -9.01 1.31
CA ASP A 81 -37.40 -8.29 2.37
C ASP A 81 -37.90 -6.93 1.83
N SER A 82 -38.89 -6.39 2.51
CA SER A 82 -39.56 -5.15 2.15
C SER A 82 -38.69 -3.89 2.26
N THR A 83 -37.38 -4.02 2.55
CA THR A 83 -36.50 -2.90 2.93
C THR A 83 -35.65 -2.36 1.77
N SER A 84 -35.63 -3.02 0.60
CA SER A 84 -34.80 -2.61 -0.55
C SER A 84 -33.33 -2.36 -0.15
N ARG A 85 -32.75 -3.23 0.68
CA ARG A 85 -31.36 -3.14 1.16
C ARG A 85 -30.54 -4.35 0.74
N PHE A 86 -29.34 -4.12 0.26
CA PHE A 86 -28.38 -5.15 -0.09
C PHE A 86 -27.50 -5.59 1.08
N GLN A 87 -27.21 -4.66 1.98
CA GLN A 87 -26.31 -4.83 3.12
C GLN A 87 -24.88 -5.19 2.71
N PRO A 88 -24.20 -4.34 1.94
CA PRO A 88 -22.90 -4.67 1.30
C PRO A 88 -21.78 -4.97 2.30
N ASP A 89 -21.88 -4.45 3.54
CA ASP A 89 -20.85 -4.63 4.56
C ASP A 89 -21.04 -5.87 5.42
N LEU A 90 -22.16 -6.60 5.25
CA LEU A 90 -22.36 -7.84 6.01
C LEU A 90 -21.41 -8.94 5.51
N PRO A 91 -20.79 -9.69 6.45
CA PRO A 91 -20.00 -10.85 6.10
C PRO A 91 -20.87 -11.95 5.48
N ILE A 92 -20.26 -12.78 4.63
CA ILE A 92 -20.90 -13.97 4.08
C ILE A 92 -20.37 -15.22 4.75
N THR A 93 -21.20 -16.25 4.78
CA THR A 93 -20.80 -17.58 5.24
C THR A 93 -20.07 -18.37 4.13
N ARG A 94 -19.34 -19.41 4.52
CA ARG A 94 -18.71 -20.33 3.55
C ARG A 94 -19.75 -21.04 2.66
N SER A 95 -20.94 -21.31 3.19
CA SER A 95 -22.03 -21.88 2.43
C SER A 95 -22.54 -20.93 1.34
N GLU A 96 -22.74 -19.65 1.68
CA GLU A 96 -23.13 -18.63 0.69
C GLU A 96 -22.05 -18.43 -0.37
N LEU A 97 -20.75 -18.39 0.04
CA LEU A 97 -19.65 -18.32 -0.90
C LEU A 97 -19.65 -19.49 -1.87
N ALA A 98 -19.80 -20.74 -1.40
CA ALA A 98 -19.84 -21.92 -2.24
C ALA A 98 -20.99 -21.84 -3.26
N ASN A 99 -22.20 -21.51 -2.79
CA ASN A 99 -23.36 -21.38 -3.67
C ASN A 99 -23.19 -20.30 -4.74
N LEU A 100 -22.59 -19.17 -4.38
CA LEU A 100 -22.34 -18.09 -5.35
C LEU A 100 -21.31 -18.45 -6.40
N LEU A 101 -20.24 -19.15 -6.01
CA LEU A 101 -19.24 -19.65 -6.95
C LEU A 101 -19.85 -20.65 -7.92
N ASP A 102 -20.67 -21.61 -7.43
CA ASP A 102 -21.37 -22.59 -8.28
C ASP A 102 -22.29 -21.92 -9.31
N ILE A 103 -22.99 -20.86 -8.91
CA ILE A 103 -23.84 -20.08 -9.83
C ILE A 103 -22.99 -19.29 -10.84
N ALA A 104 -21.98 -18.56 -10.35
CA ALA A 104 -21.18 -17.65 -11.17
C ALA A 104 -20.36 -18.38 -12.24
N PHE A 105 -19.82 -19.55 -11.88
CA PHE A 105 -18.95 -20.31 -12.79
C PHE A 105 -19.64 -21.51 -13.46
N ALA A 106 -20.91 -21.78 -13.12
CA ALA A 106 -21.70 -22.91 -13.61
C ALA A 106 -21.00 -24.28 -13.41
N ASN A 107 -20.18 -24.40 -12.35
CA ASN A 107 -19.30 -25.54 -12.13
C ASN A 107 -19.70 -26.30 -10.85
N ARG A 108 -20.77 -27.08 -10.94
CA ARG A 108 -21.39 -27.78 -9.80
C ARG A 108 -20.50 -28.79 -9.05
N ASN A 109 -19.25 -28.99 -9.49
CA ASN A 109 -18.37 -30.03 -8.94
C ASN A 109 -17.09 -29.49 -8.27
N VAL A 110 -16.88 -28.20 -8.17
CA VAL A 110 -15.57 -27.65 -7.78
C VAL A 110 -15.56 -26.97 -6.41
N SER A 111 -16.70 -26.46 -5.93
CA SER A 111 -16.75 -25.84 -4.60
C SER A 111 -16.62 -26.87 -3.49
N LYS A 112 -15.37 -27.28 -3.21
CA LYS A 112 -15.04 -28.22 -2.11
C LYS A 112 -14.94 -27.52 -0.74
N ILE A 113 -15.77 -26.52 -0.51
CA ILE A 113 -15.93 -25.95 0.84
C ILE A 113 -16.90 -26.86 1.59
N THR A 114 -16.35 -27.80 2.39
CA THR A 114 -17.16 -28.85 3.03
C THR A 114 -17.19 -28.75 4.54
N THR A 115 -16.43 -27.83 5.13
CA THR A 115 -16.30 -27.70 6.58
C THR A 115 -16.71 -26.31 7.05
N ARG A 116 -17.29 -26.25 8.26
CA ARG A 116 -17.67 -24.99 8.92
C ARG A 116 -18.55 -24.08 8.06
N LEU A 117 -19.51 -24.64 7.38
CA LEU A 117 -20.34 -23.97 6.36
C LEU A 117 -21.05 -22.72 6.86
N ASN A 118 -21.44 -22.70 8.14
CA ASN A 118 -22.15 -21.58 8.75
C ASN A 118 -21.22 -20.50 9.32
N GLU A 119 -19.90 -20.71 9.30
CA GLU A 119 -18.95 -19.68 9.72
C GLU A 119 -18.68 -18.69 8.59
N PRO A 120 -18.35 -17.43 8.93
CA PRO A 120 -17.96 -16.45 7.92
C PRO A 120 -16.75 -16.92 7.11
N ALA A 121 -16.76 -16.66 5.80
CA ALA A 121 -15.62 -16.89 4.94
C ALA A 121 -14.59 -15.78 5.10
N THR A 122 -13.30 -16.15 5.09
CA THR A 122 -12.22 -15.16 5.07
C THR A 122 -11.89 -14.71 3.65
N LYS A 123 -11.23 -13.57 3.52
CA LYS A 123 -10.77 -13.07 2.22
C LYS A 123 -9.77 -14.02 1.57
N ALA A 124 -8.84 -14.61 2.35
CA ALA A 124 -7.89 -15.60 1.84
C ALA A 124 -8.62 -16.83 1.27
N GLU A 125 -9.60 -17.38 2.00
CA GLU A 125 -10.40 -18.52 1.53
C GLU A 125 -11.14 -18.20 0.22
N THR A 126 -11.72 -17.02 0.15
CA THR A 126 -12.43 -16.52 -1.03
C THR A 126 -11.52 -16.42 -2.25
N LEU A 127 -10.33 -15.82 -2.09
CA LEU A 127 -9.38 -15.68 -3.18
C LEU A 127 -8.86 -17.04 -3.67
N VAL A 128 -8.59 -17.99 -2.75
CA VAL A 128 -8.22 -19.36 -3.12
C VAL A 128 -9.34 -20.04 -3.90
N ALA A 129 -10.60 -19.87 -3.47
CA ALA A 129 -11.74 -20.44 -4.16
C ALA A 129 -11.90 -19.86 -5.58
N ILE A 130 -11.80 -18.53 -5.73
CA ILE A 130 -11.85 -17.86 -7.05
C ILE A 130 -10.72 -18.33 -7.97
N ALA A 131 -9.48 -18.42 -7.46
CA ALA A 131 -8.35 -18.91 -8.27
C ALA A 131 -8.59 -20.32 -8.79
N ARG A 132 -9.23 -21.18 -8.01
CA ARG A 132 -9.63 -22.53 -8.39
C ARG A 132 -10.70 -22.53 -9.48
N GLU A 133 -11.77 -21.73 -9.32
CA GLU A 133 -12.84 -21.61 -10.30
C GLU A 133 -12.34 -21.07 -11.65
N LEU A 134 -11.34 -20.20 -11.62
CA LEU A 134 -10.65 -19.69 -12.79
C LEU A 134 -9.65 -20.69 -13.40
N ASN A 135 -9.42 -21.83 -12.74
CA ASN A 135 -8.44 -22.85 -13.12
C ASN A 135 -7.03 -22.27 -13.34
N LEU A 136 -6.61 -21.40 -12.44
CA LEU A 136 -5.32 -20.71 -12.56
C LEU A 136 -4.15 -21.65 -12.22
N ASN A 137 -3.06 -21.55 -12.98
CA ASN A 137 -1.80 -22.19 -12.61
C ASN A 137 -1.13 -21.41 -11.47
N THR A 138 -1.35 -21.85 -10.24
CA THR A 138 -0.82 -21.20 -9.04
C THR A 138 0.66 -21.48 -8.77
N GLU A 139 1.31 -22.33 -9.57
CA GLU A 139 2.75 -22.61 -9.47
C GLU A 139 3.58 -21.76 -10.44
N ALA A 140 2.96 -20.88 -11.21
CA ALA A 140 3.62 -20.08 -12.24
C ALA A 140 4.59 -19.02 -11.69
N ILE A 141 4.42 -18.62 -10.41
CA ILE A 141 5.25 -17.59 -9.78
C ILE A 141 6.36 -18.25 -8.96
N PRO A 142 7.64 -18.09 -9.33
CA PRO A 142 8.76 -18.81 -8.68
C PRO A 142 8.96 -18.49 -7.20
N ALA A 143 8.61 -17.27 -6.76
CA ALA A 143 8.75 -16.81 -5.38
C ALA A 143 7.48 -16.04 -4.92
N PRO A 144 6.33 -16.73 -4.77
CA PRO A 144 5.05 -16.06 -4.57
C PRO A 144 5.01 -15.24 -3.27
N GLN A 145 5.66 -15.68 -2.20
CA GLN A 145 5.73 -14.92 -0.95
C GLN A 145 6.51 -13.60 -1.13
N ALA A 146 7.66 -13.62 -1.79
CA ALA A 146 8.44 -12.43 -2.07
C ALA A 146 7.67 -11.47 -2.98
N TYR A 147 6.94 -12.00 -3.97
CA TYR A 147 6.06 -11.21 -4.83
C TYR A 147 4.97 -10.52 -4.01
N LEU A 148 4.26 -11.23 -3.12
CA LEU A 148 3.24 -10.61 -2.27
C LEU A 148 3.82 -9.54 -1.34
N LEU A 149 5.01 -9.75 -0.79
CA LEU A 149 5.71 -8.74 0.03
C LEU A 149 6.01 -7.46 -0.77
N SER A 150 6.24 -7.58 -2.07
CA SER A 150 6.40 -6.40 -2.94
C SER A 150 5.08 -5.70 -3.29
N MET A 151 3.94 -6.33 -3.06
CA MET A 151 2.63 -5.83 -3.45
C MET A 151 1.79 -5.34 -2.28
N TYR A 152 1.88 -5.96 -1.10
CA TYR A 152 1.01 -5.67 0.04
C TYR A 152 1.80 -5.41 1.32
N ARG A 153 1.34 -4.42 2.10
CA ARG A 153 1.96 -4.06 3.39
C ARG A 153 1.75 -5.12 4.47
N ASP A 154 0.71 -5.92 4.34
CA ASP A 154 0.30 -6.98 5.27
C ASP A 154 0.50 -8.40 4.72
N ALA A 155 1.34 -8.56 3.69
CA ALA A 155 1.60 -9.84 3.03
C ALA A 155 2.05 -10.97 3.98
N LEU A 156 2.72 -10.64 5.09
CA LEU A 156 3.11 -11.60 6.12
C LEU A 156 1.91 -12.24 6.87
N GLN A 157 0.72 -11.65 6.74
CA GLN A 157 -0.50 -12.21 7.34
C GLN A 157 -1.19 -13.24 6.45
N VAL A 158 -0.74 -13.39 5.19
CA VAL A 158 -1.29 -14.36 4.24
C VAL A 158 -0.97 -15.78 4.73
N PRO A 159 -1.99 -16.63 4.92
CA PRO A 159 -1.76 -18.03 5.27
C PRO A 159 -1.01 -18.78 4.17
N ASP A 160 -0.12 -19.71 4.53
CA ASP A 160 0.74 -20.43 3.59
C ASP A 160 -0.04 -21.09 2.44
N TYR A 161 -1.20 -21.70 2.76
CA TYR A 161 -2.05 -22.35 1.76
C TYR A 161 -2.60 -21.41 0.69
N ALA A 162 -2.69 -20.11 0.99
CA ALA A 162 -3.28 -19.11 0.12
C ALA A 162 -2.24 -18.32 -0.72
N ILE A 163 -0.97 -18.39 -0.34
CA ILE A 163 0.11 -17.62 -0.96
C ILE A 163 0.17 -17.79 -2.49
N PRO A 164 0.20 -19.02 -3.05
CA PRO A 164 0.31 -19.21 -4.49
C PRO A 164 -0.91 -18.64 -5.26
N ALA A 165 -2.11 -18.89 -4.74
CA ALA A 165 -3.35 -18.45 -5.36
C ALA A 165 -3.46 -16.91 -5.35
N ILE A 166 -3.19 -16.28 -4.21
CA ILE A 166 -3.26 -14.82 -4.07
C ILE A 166 -2.20 -14.14 -4.94
N ALA A 167 -0.98 -14.70 -5.00
CA ALA A 167 0.07 -14.18 -5.87
C ALA A 167 -0.35 -14.20 -7.34
N THR A 168 -0.93 -15.31 -7.80
CA THR A 168 -1.39 -15.46 -9.18
C THR A 168 -2.53 -14.50 -9.52
N LEU A 169 -3.54 -14.38 -8.63
CA LEU A 169 -4.62 -13.41 -8.81
C LEU A 169 -4.12 -11.96 -8.82
N THR A 170 -3.13 -11.66 -7.96
CA THR A 170 -2.49 -10.34 -7.91
C THR A 170 -1.78 -10.02 -9.23
N GLN A 171 -1.00 -10.98 -9.75
CA GLN A 171 -0.30 -10.82 -11.04
C GLN A 171 -1.25 -10.58 -12.21
N GLN A 172 -2.45 -11.14 -12.13
CA GLN A 172 -3.50 -10.93 -13.14
C GLN A 172 -4.32 -9.66 -12.92
N GLY A 173 -4.05 -8.88 -11.86
CA GLY A 173 -4.82 -7.67 -11.54
C GLY A 173 -6.27 -7.96 -11.13
N LEU A 174 -6.53 -9.11 -10.49
CA LEU A 174 -7.88 -9.53 -10.10
C LEU A 174 -8.19 -9.30 -8.61
N VAL A 175 -7.23 -8.85 -7.82
CA VAL A 175 -7.43 -8.56 -6.41
C VAL A 175 -7.82 -7.11 -6.21
N THR A 176 -8.95 -6.89 -5.53
CA THR A 176 -9.47 -5.56 -5.20
C THR A 176 -9.62 -5.43 -3.69
N ASN A 177 -9.07 -4.35 -3.12
CA ASN A 177 -9.09 -4.07 -1.69
C ASN A 177 -9.55 -2.64 -1.44
N TYR A 178 -10.54 -2.47 -0.59
CA TYR A 178 -11.04 -1.15 -0.19
C TYR A 178 -10.74 -0.91 1.29
N PRO A 179 -10.36 0.29 1.70
CA PRO A 179 -10.14 1.50 0.88
C PRO A 179 -8.71 1.61 0.29
N ASP A 180 -7.78 0.75 0.68
CA ASP A 180 -6.39 0.77 0.24
C ASP A 180 -6.05 -0.51 -0.54
N PRO A 181 -5.75 -0.42 -1.86
CA PRO A 181 -5.40 -1.59 -2.66
C PRO A 181 -4.16 -2.34 -2.16
N ARG A 182 -3.34 -1.71 -1.30
CA ARG A 182 -2.11 -2.28 -0.73
C ARG A 182 -2.29 -3.00 0.61
N ILE A 183 -3.51 -3.03 1.14
CA ILE A 183 -3.89 -3.77 2.35
C ILE A 183 -4.79 -4.92 1.93
N LEU A 184 -4.28 -6.14 2.02
CA LEU A 184 -5.01 -7.34 1.60
C LEU A 184 -6.05 -7.78 2.63
N ALA A 185 -5.76 -7.65 3.92
CA ALA A 185 -6.56 -8.13 5.04
C ALA A 185 -6.99 -9.61 4.91
N PRO A 186 -6.03 -10.56 4.73
CA PRO A 186 -6.34 -11.91 4.29
C PRO A 186 -7.12 -12.74 5.32
N LYS A 187 -7.01 -12.38 6.61
CA LYS A 187 -7.69 -13.09 7.73
C LYS A 187 -9.05 -12.50 8.06
N ASP A 188 -9.38 -11.32 7.54
CA ASP A 188 -10.65 -10.68 7.79
C ASP A 188 -11.77 -11.42 7.05
N THR A 189 -12.98 -11.35 7.60
CA THR A 189 -14.17 -11.89 6.95
C THR A 189 -14.52 -11.07 5.73
N ILE A 190 -14.86 -11.75 4.62
CA ILE A 190 -15.25 -11.04 3.40
C ILE A 190 -16.70 -10.57 3.47
N SER A 191 -16.95 -9.35 3.04
CA SER A 191 -18.30 -8.79 2.96
C SER A 191 -19.00 -9.14 1.64
N LYS A 192 -20.34 -8.99 1.60
CA LYS A 192 -21.13 -9.15 0.38
C LYS A 192 -20.65 -8.24 -0.75
N GLY A 193 -20.33 -6.99 -0.41
CA GLY A 193 -19.83 -6.00 -1.38
C GLY A 193 -18.47 -6.39 -1.94
N GLU A 194 -17.50 -6.76 -1.09
CA GLU A 194 -16.17 -7.18 -1.53
C GLU A 194 -16.21 -8.43 -2.40
N LEU A 195 -16.99 -9.46 -1.97
CA LEU A 195 -17.17 -10.66 -2.79
C LEU A 195 -17.76 -10.32 -4.16
N SER A 196 -18.77 -9.45 -4.22
CA SER A 196 -19.36 -9.04 -5.49
C SER A 196 -18.33 -8.42 -6.44
N VAL A 197 -17.43 -7.58 -5.91
CA VAL A 197 -16.34 -7.00 -6.73
C VAL A 197 -15.39 -8.08 -7.24
N LEU A 198 -14.93 -8.97 -6.37
CA LEU A 198 -14.01 -10.04 -6.76
C LEU A 198 -14.62 -11.00 -7.77
N LEU A 199 -15.89 -11.39 -7.60
CA LEU A 199 -16.63 -12.21 -8.57
C LEU A 199 -16.78 -11.52 -9.91
N TYR A 200 -17.15 -10.24 -9.90
CA TYR A 200 -17.29 -9.47 -11.12
C TYR A 200 -15.99 -9.43 -11.91
N GLN A 201 -14.87 -9.08 -11.24
CA GLN A 201 -13.55 -9.03 -11.86
C GLN A 201 -13.13 -10.40 -12.41
N ALA A 202 -13.40 -11.48 -11.68
CA ALA A 202 -13.14 -12.84 -12.13
C ALA A 202 -13.93 -13.21 -13.39
N LEU A 203 -15.22 -12.86 -13.45
CA LEU A 203 -16.07 -13.10 -14.65
C LEU A 203 -15.65 -12.21 -15.83
N ALA A 204 -15.27 -10.96 -15.56
CA ALA A 204 -14.77 -10.04 -16.57
C ALA A 204 -13.44 -10.52 -17.18
N SER A 205 -12.54 -11.12 -16.37
CA SER A 205 -11.29 -11.71 -16.88
C SER A 205 -11.54 -12.88 -17.85
N GLN A 206 -12.64 -13.61 -17.67
CA GLN A 206 -13.10 -14.65 -18.59
C GLN A 206 -13.93 -14.11 -19.79
N LYS A 207 -14.03 -12.78 -19.95
CA LYS A 207 -14.85 -12.10 -20.97
C LYS A 207 -16.35 -12.44 -20.90
N LYS A 208 -16.83 -12.93 -19.75
CA LYS A 208 -18.26 -13.17 -19.50
C LYS A 208 -19.02 -11.89 -19.18
N LEU A 209 -18.31 -10.88 -18.64
CA LEU A 209 -18.84 -9.56 -18.33
C LEU A 209 -17.92 -8.47 -18.90
N PRO A 210 -18.44 -7.25 -19.15
CA PRO A 210 -17.60 -6.12 -19.52
C PRO A 210 -16.68 -5.72 -18.37
N LEU A 211 -15.49 -5.20 -18.68
CA LEU A 211 -14.55 -4.72 -17.65
C LEU A 211 -15.10 -3.46 -16.98
N ILE A 212 -15.16 -3.45 -15.65
CA ILE A 212 -15.38 -2.24 -14.85
C ILE A 212 -14.04 -1.89 -14.17
N PRO A 213 -13.42 -0.76 -14.52
CA PRO A 213 -12.20 -0.32 -13.85
C PRO A 213 -12.47 0.03 -12.38
N SER A 214 -11.51 -0.22 -11.52
CA SER A 214 -11.58 0.16 -10.10
C SER A 214 -10.26 0.72 -9.61
N LEU A 215 -10.32 1.84 -8.89
CA LEU A 215 -9.16 2.44 -8.22
C LEU A 215 -8.61 1.56 -7.09
N TYR A 216 -9.42 0.62 -6.61
CA TYR A 216 -9.10 -0.30 -5.51
C TYR A 216 -8.53 -1.63 -6.00
N THR A 217 -8.49 -1.86 -7.32
CA THR A 217 -7.83 -3.05 -7.89
C THR A 217 -6.32 -2.86 -7.87
N ILE A 218 -5.62 -3.89 -7.40
CA ILE A 218 -4.17 -3.91 -7.38
C ILE A 218 -3.60 -3.82 -8.81
N ASN A 219 -2.62 -2.95 -9.00
CA ASN A 219 -1.89 -2.88 -10.26
C ASN A 219 -0.60 -3.70 -10.13
N PRO A 220 -0.48 -4.85 -10.83
CA PRO A 220 0.69 -5.71 -10.74
C PRO A 220 1.99 -5.08 -11.25
N ASP A 221 1.88 -4.10 -12.16
CA ASP A 221 3.04 -3.39 -12.72
C ASP A 221 3.57 -2.28 -11.79
N ARG A 222 2.90 -2.04 -10.66
CA ARG A 222 3.29 -1.05 -9.66
C ARG A 222 3.46 -1.73 -8.30
N PRO A 223 4.57 -2.43 -8.05
CA PRO A 223 4.86 -3.00 -6.74
C PRO A 223 4.92 -1.89 -5.68
N LEU A 224 4.81 -2.26 -4.42
CA LEU A 224 5.17 -1.38 -3.32
C LEU A 224 6.60 -0.93 -3.59
N LEU A 225 6.78 0.38 -3.69
CA LEU A 225 8.13 0.91 -3.65
C LEU A 225 8.72 0.40 -2.32
N ASP A 226 9.86 -0.28 -2.39
CA ASP A 226 10.58 -0.66 -1.18
C ASP A 226 10.82 0.64 -0.39
N VAL A 227 10.11 0.79 0.73
CA VAL A 227 10.19 2.00 1.56
C VAL A 227 11.63 2.26 1.98
N ASN A 228 12.44 1.20 2.11
CA ASN A 228 13.86 1.29 2.44
C ASN A 228 14.74 1.72 1.25
N GLN A 229 14.27 1.56 0.01
CA GLN A 229 14.98 1.98 -1.22
C GLN A 229 14.28 3.16 -1.91
N THR A 230 13.10 3.55 -1.47
CA THR A 230 12.35 4.65 -2.08
C THR A 230 12.87 5.98 -1.57
N LYS A 231 13.61 6.69 -2.41
CA LYS A 231 14.08 8.03 -2.11
C LYS A 231 12.92 8.95 -1.76
N VAL A 232 12.93 9.49 -0.55
CA VAL A 232 11.97 10.52 -0.14
C VAL A 232 12.21 11.77 -0.98
N THR A 233 11.17 12.24 -1.68
CA THR A 233 11.23 13.43 -2.52
C THR A 233 10.71 14.67 -1.80
N ARG A 234 9.85 14.48 -0.79
CA ARG A 234 9.22 15.56 -0.02
C ARG A 234 8.92 15.12 1.41
N LEU A 235 9.11 16.06 2.34
CA LEU A 235 8.66 15.98 3.73
C LEU A 235 7.55 17.01 3.94
N GLU A 236 6.46 16.62 4.59
CA GLU A 236 5.39 17.53 5.00
C GLU A 236 5.22 17.49 6.51
N VAL A 237 5.50 18.61 7.17
CA VAL A 237 5.37 18.80 8.62
C VAL A 237 4.08 19.55 8.91
N SER A 238 3.27 19.00 9.81
CA SER A 238 2.16 19.73 10.43
C SER A 238 2.52 20.09 11.87
N ILE A 239 2.64 21.40 12.15
CA ILE A 239 2.95 21.90 13.48
C ILE A 239 1.80 21.58 14.45
N SER A 240 0.55 21.79 14.02
CA SER A 240 -0.62 21.53 14.87
C SER A 240 -0.79 20.04 15.21
N ARG A 241 -0.53 19.15 14.27
CA ARG A 241 -0.60 17.69 14.47
C ARG A 241 0.69 17.10 15.06
N ARG A 242 1.79 17.87 15.07
CA ARG A 242 3.10 17.44 15.56
C ARG A 242 3.58 16.16 14.90
N ASN A 243 3.51 16.12 13.59
CA ASN A 243 3.98 15.00 12.79
C ASN A 243 4.69 15.45 11.53
N VAL A 244 5.50 14.57 10.96
CA VAL A 244 6.07 14.68 9.62
C VAL A 244 5.70 13.47 8.82
N THR A 245 5.19 13.69 7.59
CA THR A 245 4.91 12.64 6.62
C THR A 245 5.92 12.71 5.49
N THR A 246 6.52 11.57 5.16
CA THR A 246 7.42 11.42 4.01
C THR A 246 6.63 11.07 2.76
N PHE A 247 7.09 11.55 1.60
CA PHE A 247 6.45 11.32 0.31
C PHE A 247 7.45 10.90 -0.76
N HIS A 248 7.00 10.05 -1.67
CA HIS A 248 7.61 9.87 -2.99
C HIS A 248 6.64 10.40 -4.06
N GLY A 249 6.99 11.53 -4.71
CA GLY A 249 6.00 12.26 -5.52
C GLY A 249 4.78 12.64 -4.68
N GLU A 250 3.60 12.19 -5.07
CA GLU A 250 2.34 12.42 -4.34
C GLU A 250 1.95 11.27 -3.40
N ILE A 251 2.75 10.19 -3.36
CA ILE A 251 2.45 9.01 -2.55
C ILE A 251 2.99 9.21 -1.12
N PRO A 252 2.15 9.23 -0.07
CA PRO A 252 2.61 9.22 1.30
C PRO A 252 3.24 7.87 1.64
N LEU A 253 4.43 7.89 2.26
CA LEU A 253 5.16 6.68 2.62
C LEU A 253 5.00 6.34 4.10
N LYS A 254 5.39 7.27 4.98
CA LYS A 254 5.37 7.05 6.43
C LYS A 254 5.17 8.36 7.18
N THR A 255 4.52 8.29 8.35
CA THR A 255 4.32 9.42 9.25
C THR A 255 5.01 9.15 10.58
N TYR A 256 5.76 10.13 11.07
CA TYR A 256 6.48 10.09 12.34
C TYR A 256 5.96 11.16 13.29
N PRO A 257 5.85 10.89 14.59
CA PRO A 257 5.59 11.90 15.60
C PRO A 257 6.83 12.78 15.77
N VAL A 258 6.62 14.08 15.98
CA VAL A 258 7.73 15.03 16.16
C VAL A 258 7.45 16.03 17.29
N ALA A 259 8.51 16.59 17.89
CA ALA A 259 8.38 17.83 18.65
C ALA A 259 8.64 19.02 17.74
N VAL A 260 7.89 20.09 17.96
CA VAL A 260 8.00 21.36 17.23
C VAL A 260 8.36 22.52 18.14
N GLY A 261 8.61 23.70 17.58
CA GLY A 261 8.92 24.91 18.33
C GLY A 261 7.82 25.28 19.33
N LYS A 262 8.22 25.65 20.55
CA LYS A 262 7.32 26.19 21.57
C LYS A 262 6.94 27.65 21.25
N ALA A 263 5.98 28.20 21.99
CA ALA A 263 5.57 29.59 21.88
C ALA A 263 6.79 30.54 22.02
N GLY A 264 6.95 31.48 21.11
CA GLY A 264 8.09 32.37 21.00
C GLY A 264 9.33 31.82 20.29
N TRP A 265 9.31 30.50 19.92
CA TRP A 265 10.40 29.81 19.24
C TRP A 265 9.81 28.94 18.10
N GLY A 266 9.09 29.59 17.18
CA GLY A 266 8.36 28.87 16.14
C GLY A 266 9.27 28.12 15.17
N THR A 267 8.88 26.92 14.79
CA THR A 267 9.48 26.21 13.65
C THR A 267 9.21 27.02 12.36
N PRO A 268 10.22 27.28 11.52
CA PRO A 268 10.05 28.08 10.31
C PRO A 268 9.03 27.48 9.35
N VAL A 269 7.88 28.16 9.17
CA VAL A 269 6.80 27.77 8.23
C VAL A 269 7.21 28.07 6.81
N GLY A 270 6.67 27.31 5.84
CA GLY A 270 6.91 27.54 4.41
C GLY A 270 7.48 26.33 3.69
N THR A 271 8.03 26.57 2.51
CA THR A 271 8.67 25.54 1.70
C THR A 271 10.17 25.75 1.70
N HIS A 272 10.87 24.76 2.20
CA HIS A 272 12.31 24.69 2.35
C HIS A 272 12.88 23.51 1.59
N ARG A 273 14.21 23.33 1.67
CA ARG A 273 14.91 22.14 1.16
C ARG A 273 15.91 21.67 2.22
N VAL A 274 16.21 20.38 2.22
CA VAL A 274 17.35 19.87 3.00
C VAL A 274 18.62 20.51 2.44
N LEU A 275 19.34 21.20 3.33
CA LEU A 275 20.57 21.93 3.03
C LEU A 275 21.81 21.11 3.40
N GLN A 276 21.74 20.33 4.48
CA GLN A 276 22.82 19.46 4.93
C GLN A 276 22.31 18.27 5.72
N THR A 277 23.11 17.20 5.75
CA THR A 277 22.89 16.01 6.57
C THR A 277 24.19 15.67 7.30
N ILE A 278 24.13 15.42 8.62
CA ILE A 278 25.31 15.12 9.44
C ILE A 278 25.03 13.91 10.30
N GLU A 279 25.91 12.90 10.21
CA GLU A 279 25.94 11.79 11.18
C GLU A 279 26.75 12.21 12.41
N TYR A 280 26.20 11.89 13.57
CA TYR A 280 26.84 12.20 14.86
C TYR A 280 27.26 13.67 14.97
N PRO A 281 26.31 14.63 14.90
CA PRO A 281 26.64 16.05 15.06
C PRO A 281 27.19 16.33 16.44
N ALA A 282 28.17 17.21 16.55
CA ALA A 282 28.44 17.88 17.82
C ALA A 282 27.39 18.98 18.05
N TRP A 283 27.06 19.28 19.26
CA TRP A 283 26.13 20.36 19.60
C TRP A 283 26.84 21.46 20.42
N GLU A 284 26.67 22.68 19.98
CA GLU A 284 27.12 23.87 20.71
C GLU A 284 25.91 24.56 21.33
N ASN A 285 25.97 24.85 22.61
CA ASN A 285 24.93 25.57 23.31
C ASN A 285 24.91 27.03 22.84
N PRO A 286 23.81 27.49 22.20
CA PRO A 286 23.75 28.82 21.62
C PRO A 286 23.76 29.95 22.66
N PHE A 287 23.62 29.65 23.97
CA PHE A 287 23.59 30.64 25.05
C PHE A 287 24.90 30.69 25.84
N THR A 288 25.60 29.57 26.00
CA THR A 288 26.80 29.46 26.80
C THR A 288 28.06 29.21 25.98
N GLY A 289 27.95 28.71 24.76
CA GLY A 289 29.06 28.27 23.91
C GLY A 289 29.65 26.91 24.32
N ASP A 290 29.06 26.22 25.31
CA ASP A 290 29.51 24.88 25.69
C ASP A 290 29.28 23.90 24.59
N VAL A 291 30.26 23.04 24.31
CA VAL A 291 30.19 22.02 23.25
C VAL A 291 30.00 20.64 23.87
N ILE A 292 28.92 19.97 23.45
CA ILE A 292 28.71 18.53 23.70
C ILE A 292 29.21 17.76 22.49
N ALA A 293 30.11 16.81 22.74
CA ALA A 293 30.77 16.04 21.68
C ALA A 293 29.80 15.17 20.88
N SER A 294 30.17 14.85 19.65
CA SER A 294 29.50 13.84 18.87
C SER A 294 29.54 12.48 19.58
N LYS A 295 28.44 11.70 19.48
CA LYS A 295 28.24 10.40 20.15
C LYS A 295 28.09 10.46 21.67
N ASP A 296 28.07 11.62 22.29
CA ASP A 296 27.70 11.77 23.70
C ASP A 296 26.22 11.37 23.85
N PRO A 297 25.87 10.48 24.80
CA PRO A 297 24.46 10.06 25.00
C PRO A 297 23.55 11.23 25.42
N GLU A 298 24.10 12.27 26.04
CA GLU A 298 23.36 13.47 26.46
C GLU A 298 23.27 14.55 25.35
N ASN A 299 23.83 14.29 24.16
CA ASN A 299 23.78 15.25 23.07
C ASN A 299 22.33 15.56 22.68
N PRO A 300 21.88 16.82 22.81
CA PRO A 300 20.49 17.21 22.50
C PRO A 300 20.06 16.94 21.08
N LEU A 301 21.00 16.84 20.11
CA LEU A 301 20.72 16.53 18.70
C LEU A 301 20.61 15.03 18.41
N GLY A 302 20.91 14.18 19.41
CA GLY A 302 21.03 12.75 19.16
C GLY A 302 22.15 12.42 18.17
N ASP A 303 21.93 11.46 17.29
CA ASP A 303 22.98 10.94 16.39
C ASP A 303 22.80 11.29 14.91
N ARG A 304 21.76 12.04 14.55
CA ARG A 304 21.49 12.50 13.18
C ARG A 304 20.96 13.92 13.16
N TRP A 305 21.42 14.68 12.16
CA TRP A 305 20.97 16.02 11.85
C TRP A 305 20.63 16.16 10.37
N ILE A 306 19.46 16.75 10.08
CA ILE A 306 18.97 17.05 8.73
C ILE A 306 18.56 18.53 8.73
N GLY A 307 19.46 19.42 8.36
CA GLY A 307 19.22 20.86 8.33
C GLY A 307 18.43 21.28 7.11
N PHE A 308 17.36 22.09 7.30
CA PHE A 308 16.54 22.56 6.19
C PHE A 308 16.35 24.09 6.13
N TRP A 309 16.75 24.79 7.17
CA TRP A 309 16.62 26.25 7.21
C TRP A 309 17.77 26.88 7.97
N THR A 310 18.17 28.06 7.51
CA THR A 310 19.14 28.93 8.22
C THR A 310 18.94 30.39 7.79
N ASP A 311 19.19 31.32 8.70
CA ASP A 311 19.32 32.75 8.42
C ASP A 311 20.77 33.21 8.30
N GLY A 312 21.71 32.25 8.29
CA GLY A 312 23.16 32.49 8.29
C GLY A 312 23.81 32.45 9.67
N LYS A 313 23.01 32.54 10.73
CA LYS A 313 23.45 32.46 12.13
C LYS A 313 22.84 31.26 12.82
N ASP A 314 21.52 31.14 12.76
CA ASP A 314 20.77 30.07 13.39
C ASP A 314 20.36 29.00 12.36
N TRP A 315 20.10 27.79 12.86
CA TRP A 315 19.71 26.65 12.05
C TRP A 315 18.42 26.00 12.57
N SER A 316 17.59 25.54 11.67
CA SER A 316 16.51 24.60 11.99
C SER A 316 16.66 23.33 11.16
N GLY A 317 16.40 22.19 11.80
CA GLY A 317 16.54 20.86 11.19
C GLY A 317 15.75 19.80 11.95
N PHE A 318 15.68 18.61 11.36
CA PHE A 318 15.25 17.41 12.06
C PHE A 318 16.45 16.78 12.75
N HIS A 319 16.25 16.32 13.98
CA HIS A 319 17.31 15.67 14.75
C HIS A 319 16.74 14.69 15.79
N GLY A 320 17.57 13.81 16.27
CA GLY A 320 17.24 12.93 17.38
C GLY A 320 17.14 13.67 18.72
N THR A 321 16.84 12.95 19.78
CA THR A 321 16.84 13.52 21.13
C THR A 321 16.99 12.43 22.19
N PRO A 322 17.79 12.66 23.27
CA PRO A 322 17.78 11.81 24.45
C PRO A 322 16.46 11.95 25.24
N ASN A 323 15.82 13.13 25.17
CA ASN A 323 14.53 13.38 25.83
C ASN A 323 13.36 12.89 25.00
N ARG A 324 13.07 11.58 25.07
CA ARG A 324 11.97 10.94 24.36
C ARG A 324 10.58 11.52 24.67
N ALA A 325 10.37 12.00 25.91
CA ALA A 325 9.09 12.57 26.33
C ALA A 325 8.76 13.89 25.63
N SER A 326 9.75 14.56 25.01
CA SER A 326 9.53 15.80 24.24
C SER A 326 8.87 15.54 22.88
N VAL A 327 8.99 14.35 22.30
CA VAL A 327 8.37 14.01 21.00
C VAL A 327 6.85 14.00 21.13
N GLY A 328 6.15 14.61 20.17
CA GLY A 328 4.71 14.82 20.22
C GLY A 328 4.29 16.11 20.93
N THR A 329 5.23 16.94 21.39
CA THR A 329 4.95 18.19 22.12
C THR A 329 5.50 19.44 21.40
N ALA A 330 5.10 20.63 21.85
CA ALA A 330 5.71 21.90 21.44
C ALA A 330 6.80 22.29 22.46
N ALA A 331 8.00 21.73 22.34
CA ALA A 331 9.04 21.80 23.34
C ALA A 331 10.42 22.29 22.83
N SER A 332 10.59 22.47 21.51
CA SER A 332 11.86 22.84 20.93
C SER A 332 12.06 24.39 20.85
N HIS A 333 13.25 24.80 20.44
CA HIS A 333 13.58 26.20 20.12
C HIS A 333 13.57 26.42 18.57
N GLY A 334 12.64 25.79 17.85
CA GLY A 334 12.48 25.93 16.41
C GLY A 334 12.86 24.69 15.59
N CYS A 335 13.74 23.83 16.10
CA CYS A 335 14.06 22.55 15.47
C CYS A 335 12.92 21.52 15.60
N ILE A 336 13.01 20.43 14.85
CA ILE A 336 12.07 19.33 14.85
C ILE A 336 12.74 18.11 15.48
N ARG A 337 12.29 17.73 16.71
CA ARG A 337 12.83 16.57 17.41
C ARG A 337 12.09 15.30 17.03
N MET A 338 12.85 14.23 16.83
CA MET A 338 12.34 12.90 16.52
C MET A 338 12.93 11.88 17.51
N TYR A 339 12.31 10.71 17.61
CA TYR A 339 12.99 9.57 18.23
C TYR A 339 14.28 9.26 17.45
N ASN A 340 15.33 8.80 18.14
CA ASN A 340 16.60 8.50 17.49
C ASN A 340 16.48 7.43 16.41
N GLU A 341 15.65 6.41 16.63
CA GLU A 341 15.32 5.38 15.65
C GLU A 341 14.64 5.96 14.41
N ASP A 342 13.68 6.88 14.58
CA ASP A 342 12.92 7.49 13.48
C ASP A 342 13.80 8.44 12.65
N VAL A 343 14.64 9.23 13.30
CA VAL A 343 15.52 10.15 12.55
C VAL A 343 16.62 9.41 11.78
N ARG A 344 17.10 8.25 12.29
CA ARG A 344 18.03 7.39 11.54
C ARG A 344 17.38 6.85 10.27
N GLU A 345 16.15 6.39 10.38
CA GLU A 345 15.39 5.92 9.23
C GLU A 345 15.17 7.05 8.23
N LEU A 346 14.69 8.22 8.70
CA LEU A 346 14.50 9.40 7.84
C LEU A 346 15.79 9.83 7.17
N PHE A 347 16.90 9.85 7.89
CA PHE A 347 18.22 10.25 7.39
C PHE A 347 18.70 9.37 6.23
N SER A 348 18.41 8.06 6.27
CA SER A 348 18.78 7.14 5.21
C SER A 348 18.00 7.36 3.91
N GLN A 349 16.84 8.04 3.98
CA GLN A 349 15.90 8.20 2.87
C GLN A 349 15.96 9.60 2.23
N VAL A 350 16.52 10.59 2.92
CA VAL A 350 16.59 11.97 2.42
C VAL A 350 17.96 12.31 1.88
N THR A 351 18.01 13.29 1.00
CA THR A 351 19.27 13.84 0.47
C THR A 351 19.18 15.36 0.45
N VAL A 352 20.33 16.03 0.38
CA VAL A 352 20.39 17.48 0.10
C VAL A 352 19.54 17.79 -1.13
N GLY A 353 18.69 18.82 -1.02
CA GLY A 353 17.71 19.20 -2.03
C GLY A 353 16.32 18.60 -1.83
N THR A 354 16.11 17.57 -0.98
CA THR A 354 14.77 17.07 -0.63
C THR A 354 13.88 18.22 -0.15
N VAL A 355 12.67 18.32 -0.70
CA VAL A 355 11.70 19.38 -0.35
C VAL A 355 11.15 19.17 1.05
N VAL A 356 11.06 20.25 1.84
CA VAL A 356 10.45 20.27 3.18
C VAL A 356 9.36 21.34 3.22
N LYS A 357 8.10 20.91 3.32
CA LYS A 357 6.96 21.81 3.50
C LYS A 357 6.54 21.79 4.96
N ILE A 358 6.40 22.97 5.56
CA ILE A 358 6.00 23.13 6.97
C ILE A 358 4.75 24.01 7.01
N SER A 359 3.68 23.43 7.55
CA SER A 359 2.38 24.10 7.73
C SER A 359 2.03 24.21 9.23
N PRO A 360 1.23 25.23 9.59
CA PRO A 360 0.74 25.41 10.96
C PRO A 360 0.02 24.19 11.55
#